data_6851ed622a9ae5870737f2df077d83aa
#
_entry.id   6851ed622a9ae5870737f2df077d83aa
#
_cell.length_a   1.000
_cell.length_b   1.000
_cell.length_c   1.000
_cell.angle_alpha   90.00
_cell.angle_beta   90.00
_cell.angle_gamma   90.00
#
_symmetry.space_group_name_H-M   'P 1'
#
loop_
_entity.id
_entity.type
_entity.pdbx_description
1 polymer ?
#
loop_
_entity_poly.entity_id
_entity_poly.type
_entity_poly.pdbx_seq_one_letter_code
_entity_poly.pdbx_strand_id
1 'polypeptide(L)'
;MDETATADAGGSGTAGADAGGSDAPAGDPVVVGEGVRKAYGDVDALDGVDLDVAAGEVFGLIGPNGAGKTTLVRALTGTTEAEGDLRVFGAPPREVDPSRIGLLPQSFDPPARLTARELVDYYGGLYDAARDTEAVLDDVGMADDADAWYETLSGGQKRRTCVATAVVNDPDLLFLDEPTTGIDPAGRRAIHRLIERLAADGTTVFLTSHAMDEVERLADRVAMLRDGRVVASGAPDRLVAEHGGAPRLDAATAGPATEETVAAVAAGVRERLGDGPSVEATDGGLRVRGVRPEAIGAAVDALDGAGVAFDSLSWSEPSLEDVYLRLTGEEYARRGGDAEETAPGAAPDGGER
;
A
#
# COMPACT_ATOMS: atom_id res chain seq x y z
N MET A 1 31.64 2.56 -64.48
CA MET A 1 32.95 2.71 -63.86
C MET A 1 32.65 3.25 -62.48
N ASP A 2 32.48 2.33 -61.59
CA ASP A 2 33.44 1.94 -60.52
C ASP A 2 33.37 2.93 -59.36
N GLU A 3 33.31 2.61 -58.17
CA GLU A 3 33.42 1.39 -57.33
C GLU A 3 33.13 1.82 -55.91
N THR A 4 32.36 1.01 -55.25
CA THR A 4 32.54 0.50 -53.87
C THR A 4 33.27 1.34 -52.82
N ALA A 5 32.61 1.53 -51.66
CA ALA A 5 33.22 1.19 -50.39
C ALA A 5 32.16 1.06 -49.28
N THR A 6 31.98 -0.13 -48.82
CA THR A 6 31.40 -0.55 -47.55
C THR A 6 32.18 -0.03 -46.34
N ALA A 7 31.51 0.44 -45.33
CA ALA A 7 32.04 0.44 -43.96
C ALA A 7 30.92 0.08 -42.97
N ASP A 8 31.07 -1.10 -42.48
CA ASP A 8 30.42 -1.69 -41.31
C ASP A 8 30.81 -0.93 -40.05
N ALA A 9 29.84 -0.57 -39.22
CA ALA A 9 30.07 -0.20 -37.82
C ALA A 9 28.89 -0.65 -36.98
N GLY A 10 29.11 -1.78 -36.29
CA GLY A 10 28.19 -2.36 -35.33
C GLY A 10 27.86 -1.39 -34.19
N GLY A 11 26.60 -1.10 -34.04
CA GLY A 11 26.04 -0.43 -32.87
C GLY A 11 25.30 -1.47 -32.03
N SER A 12 25.86 -1.77 -30.88
CA SER A 12 25.28 -2.60 -29.83
C SER A 12 23.95 -1.96 -29.37
N GLY A 13 22.85 -2.54 -29.78
CA GLY A 13 21.53 -2.24 -29.26
C GLY A 13 21.41 -2.71 -27.81
N THR A 14 21.35 -1.79 -26.89
CA THR A 14 20.82 -2.04 -25.54
C THR A 14 19.33 -2.32 -25.69
N ALA A 15 18.94 -3.56 -25.37
CA ALA A 15 17.54 -3.94 -25.27
C ALA A 15 16.90 -3.13 -24.12
N GLY A 16 16.16 -2.09 -24.47
CA GLY A 16 15.20 -1.48 -23.60
C GLY A 16 14.09 -2.50 -23.36
N ALA A 17 13.87 -2.87 -22.11
CA ALA A 17 12.73 -3.65 -21.71
C ALA A 17 11.48 -2.82 -22.04
N ASP A 18 10.76 -3.27 -23.05
CA ASP A 18 9.44 -2.78 -23.42
C ASP A 18 8.50 -3.25 -22.30
N ALA A 19 8.26 -2.38 -21.31
CA ALA A 19 7.30 -2.60 -20.24
C ALA A 19 5.90 -2.42 -20.84
N GLY A 20 5.24 -3.55 -20.99
CA GLY A 20 4.00 -3.76 -21.69
C GLY A 20 2.87 -2.81 -21.39
N GLY A 21 2.00 -2.69 -22.37
CA GLY A 21 0.61 -2.28 -22.42
C GLY A 21 0.12 -1.34 -21.32
N SER A 22 -0.03 -0.06 -21.65
CA SER A 22 -0.59 0.93 -20.77
C SER A 22 -2.04 0.57 -20.39
N ASP A 23 -2.29 0.21 -19.14
CA ASP A 23 -3.56 0.39 -18.46
C ASP A 23 -3.75 1.89 -18.15
N ALA A 24 -3.70 2.72 -19.20
CA ALA A 24 -4.00 4.13 -19.03
C ALA A 24 -5.49 4.27 -18.71
N PRO A 25 -5.85 4.94 -17.61
CA PRO A 25 -7.25 5.15 -17.27
C PRO A 25 -7.97 5.96 -18.34
N ALA A 26 -9.30 5.81 -18.42
CA ALA A 26 -10.13 6.39 -19.47
C ALA A 26 -10.35 7.92 -19.35
N GLY A 27 -9.55 8.66 -18.56
CA GLY A 27 -9.65 10.10 -18.34
C GLY A 27 -8.30 10.82 -18.41
N ASP A 28 -8.33 12.15 -18.57
CA ASP A 28 -7.12 12.97 -18.45
C ASP A 28 -6.55 12.85 -17.03
N PRO A 29 -5.22 12.67 -16.87
CA PRO A 29 -4.63 12.50 -15.56
C PRO A 29 -4.73 13.79 -14.73
N VAL A 30 -5.16 13.65 -13.48
CA VAL A 30 -5.17 14.77 -12.51
C VAL A 30 -3.86 14.90 -11.76
N VAL A 31 -3.09 13.81 -11.67
CA VAL A 31 -1.72 13.81 -11.13
C VAL A 31 -0.80 13.26 -12.20
N VAL A 32 0.32 13.93 -12.43
CA VAL A 32 1.40 13.47 -13.31
C VAL A 32 2.72 13.72 -12.60
N GLY A 33 3.57 12.72 -12.57
CA GLY A 33 4.96 12.80 -12.13
C GLY A 33 5.86 12.14 -13.16
N GLU A 34 6.85 12.85 -13.68
CA GLU A 34 7.84 12.34 -14.63
C GLU A 34 9.24 12.59 -14.09
N GLY A 35 10.02 11.53 -13.92
CA GLY A 35 11.40 11.58 -13.44
C GLY A 35 11.56 12.24 -12.07
N VAL A 36 10.58 12.08 -11.17
CA VAL A 36 10.54 12.78 -9.88
C VAL A 36 11.68 12.32 -8.98
N ARG A 37 12.51 13.30 -8.52
CA ARG A 37 13.67 13.05 -7.65
C ARG A 37 13.62 13.94 -6.43
N LYS A 38 14.04 13.37 -5.28
CA LYS A 38 14.17 14.11 -4.03
C LYS A 38 15.24 13.50 -3.15
N ALA A 39 16.23 14.30 -2.78
CA ALA A 39 17.24 13.92 -1.79
C ALA A 39 17.09 14.74 -0.51
N TYR A 40 17.45 14.14 0.61
CA TYR A 40 17.63 14.77 1.92
C TYR A 40 19.08 14.48 2.39
N GLY A 41 19.96 15.47 2.25
CA GLY A 41 21.40 15.26 2.43
C GLY A 41 21.92 14.22 1.45
N ASP A 42 22.52 13.14 1.95
CA ASP A 42 23.09 12.07 1.14
C ASP A 42 22.10 10.91 0.87
N VAL A 43 20.82 11.08 1.23
CA VAL A 43 19.80 10.03 1.06
C VAL A 43 18.83 10.42 -0.04
N ASP A 44 18.80 9.63 -1.11
CA ASP A 44 17.80 9.76 -2.18
C ASP A 44 16.48 9.15 -1.71
N ALA A 45 15.50 9.99 -1.39
CA ALA A 45 14.17 9.56 -0.98
C ALA A 45 13.26 9.23 -2.18
N LEU A 46 13.48 9.90 -3.33
CA LEU A 46 12.87 9.60 -4.63
C LEU A 46 13.97 9.62 -5.69
N ASP A 47 13.99 8.63 -6.56
CA ASP A 47 15.02 8.48 -7.59
C ASP A 47 14.42 8.13 -8.97
N GLY A 48 13.78 9.14 -9.57
CA GLY A 48 13.19 9.03 -10.91
C GLY A 48 11.86 8.28 -10.89
N VAL A 49 10.91 8.76 -10.07
CA VAL A 49 9.54 8.21 -10.00
C VAL A 49 8.72 8.75 -11.16
N ASP A 50 8.11 7.83 -11.92
CA ASP A 50 7.12 8.12 -12.95
C ASP A 50 5.77 7.57 -12.48
N LEU A 51 4.71 8.39 -12.54
CA LEU A 51 3.34 8.00 -12.21
C LEU A 51 2.33 8.93 -12.87
N ASP A 52 1.13 8.41 -13.06
CA ASP A 52 -0.06 9.17 -13.43
C ASP A 52 -1.26 8.69 -12.62
N VAL A 53 -2.22 9.57 -12.32
CA VAL A 53 -3.48 9.23 -11.64
C VAL A 53 -4.62 9.89 -12.38
N ALA A 54 -5.63 9.12 -12.76
CA ALA A 54 -6.78 9.62 -13.47
C ALA A 54 -7.81 10.30 -12.56
N ALA A 55 -8.69 11.08 -13.15
CA ALA A 55 -9.84 11.65 -12.44
C ALA A 55 -10.78 10.54 -11.95
N GLY A 56 -11.18 10.62 -10.67
CA GLY A 56 -12.11 9.66 -10.04
C GLY A 56 -11.48 8.30 -9.69
N GLU A 57 -10.18 8.13 -9.91
CA GLU A 57 -9.46 6.88 -9.58
C GLU A 57 -9.11 6.82 -8.09
N VAL A 58 -9.18 5.63 -7.51
CA VAL A 58 -8.51 5.30 -6.25
C VAL A 58 -7.13 4.73 -6.57
N PHE A 59 -6.09 5.53 -6.40
CA PHE A 59 -4.71 5.14 -6.65
C PHE A 59 -3.98 4.81 -5.35
N GLY A 60 -3.43 3.59 -5.28
CA GLY A 60 -2.67 3.10 -4.13
C GLY A 60 -1.16 3.22 -4.33
N LEU A 61 -0.45 3.85 -3.39
CA LEU A 61 1.01 3.82 -3.33
C LEU A 61 1.44 2.93 -2.18
N ILE A 62 2.01 1.78 -2.48
CA ILE A 62 2.44 0.79 -1.50
C ILE A 62 3.96 0.63 -1.48
N GLY A 63 4.49 0.22 -0.35
CA GLY A 63 5.92 0.00 -0.15
C GLY A 63 6.29 -0.01 1.33
N PRO A 64 7.48 -0.46 1.71
CA PRO A 64 7.93 -0.50 3.09
C PRO A 64 8.13 0.90 3.68
N ASN A 65 8.36 0.95 4.99
CA ASN A 65 8.74 2.19 5.65
C ASN A 65 10.10 2.66 5.10
N GLY A 66 10.17 3.96 4.77
CA GLY A 66 11.37 4.54 4.16
C GLY A 66 11.45 4.43 2.63
N ALA A 67 10.49 3.77 1.96
CA ALA A 67 10.49 3.66 0.49
C ALA A 67 10.31 5.00 -0.26
N GLY A 68 9.87 6.08 0.42
CA GLY A 68 9.67 7.39 -0.18
C GLY A 68 8.20 7.83 -0.31
N LYS A 69 7.22 7.03 0.14
CA LYS A 69 5.77 7.29 0.01
C LYS A 69 5.37 8.68 0.50
N THR A 70 5.65 9.00 1.76
CA THR A 70 5.35 10.32 2.36
C THR A 70 6.10 11.45 1.65
N THR A 71 7.31 11.21 1.16
CA THR A 71 8.07 12.21 0.38
C THR A 71 7.36 12.51 -0.94
N LEU A 72 6.84 11.49 -1.63
CA LEU A 72 6.09 11.69 -2.87
C LEU A 72 4.78 12.45 -2.61
N VAL A 73 4.01 12.09 -1.58
CA VAL A 73 2.80 12.83 -1.16
C VAL A 73 3.15 14.29 -0.88
N ARG A 74 4.22 14.57 -0.15
CA ARG A 74 4.68 15.95 0.13
C ARG A 74 5.07 16.73 -1.12
N ALA A 75 5.68 16.05 -2.10
CA ALA A 75 6.00 16.68 -3.40
C ALA A 75 4.74 17.00 -4.19
N LEU A 76 3.78 16.06 -4.28
CA LEU A 76 2.50 16.23 -4.98
C LEU A 76 1.58 17.26 -4.34
N THR A 77 1.68 17.46 -3.03
CA THR A 77 0.91 18.51 -2.31
C THR A 77 1.65 19.84 -2.23
N GLY A 78 2.82 19.98 -2.88
CA GLY A 78 3.63 21.20 -2.87
C GLY A 78 4.28 21.53 -1.52
N THR A 79 4.18 20.62 -0.52
CA THR A 79 4.77 20.81 0.81
C THR A 79 6.29 20.69 0.80
N THR A 80 6.86 19.96 -0.16
CA THR A 80 8.31 19.93 -0.43
C THR A 80 8.58 20.11 -1.90
N GLU A 81 9.76 20.63 -2.23
CA GLU A 81 10.23 20.70 -3.61
C GLU A 81 10.87 19.38 -4.02
N ALA A 82 10.62 18.97 -5.24
CA ALA A 82 11.27 17.84 -5.90
C ALA A 82 11.72 18.26 -7.30
N GLU A 83 12.68 17.54 -7.85
CA GLU A 83 13.11 17.68 -9.25
C GLU A 83 12.22 16.79 -10.13
N GLY A 84 12.20 17.07 -11.44
CA GLY A 84 11.34 16.40 -12.41
C GLY A 84 10.10 17.23 -12.77
N ASP A 85 9.21 16.68 -13.59
CA ASP A 85 7.93 17.33 -13.92
C ASP A 85 6.82 16.77 -13.01
N LEU A 86 6.28 17.64 -12.12
CA LEU A 86 5.13 17.31 -11.28
C LEU A 86 3.99 18.25 -11.61
N ARG A 87 2.82 17.67 -11.87
CA ARG A 87 1.58 18.39 -12.13
C ARG A 87 0.42 17.80 -11.38
N VAL A 88 -0.39 18.67 -10.82
CA VAL A 88 -1.68 18.33 -10.20
C VAL A 88 -2.71 19.24 -10.85
N PHE A 89 -3.76 18.66 -11.44
CA PHE A 89 -4.73 19.37 -12.27
C PHE A 89 -4.06 20.21 -13.39
N GLY A 90 -2.96 19.69 -13.96
CA GLY A 90 -2.18 20.34 -15.03
C GLY A 90 -1.29 21.50 -14.59
N ALA A 91 -1.28 21.87 -13.31
CA ALA A 91 -0.46 22.96 -12.74
C ALA A 91 0.64 22.40 -11.82
N PRO A 92 1.74 23.16 -11.59
CA PRO A 92 2.69 22.82 -10.54
C PRO A 92 1.99 22.70 -9.18
N PRO A 93 2.36 21.74 -8.30
CA PRO A 93 1.63 21.48 -7.06
C PRO A 93 1.40 22.70 -6.15
N ARG A 94 2.34 23.66 -6.13
CA ARG A 94 2.23 24.89 -5.33
C ARG A 94 1.29 25.95 -5.89
N GLU A 95 0.87 25.81 -7.14
CA GLU A 95 -0.03 26.73 -7.83
C GLU A 95 -1.49 26.23 -7.85
N VAL A 96 -1.72 25.01 -7.32
CA VAL A 96 -3.06 24.41 -7.25
C VAL A 96 -3.86 25.09 -6.15
N ASP A 97 -5.13 25.38 -6.43
CA ASP A 97 -6.07 25.90 -5.44
C ASP A 97 -6.21 24.90 -4.27
N PRO A 98 -5.85 25.28 -3.03
CA PRO A 98 -5.92 24.39 -1.87
C PRO A 98 -7.34 23.87 -1.58
N SER A 99 -8.39 24.57 -2.01
CA SER A 99 -9.78 24.12 -1.80
C SER A 99 -10.11 22.84 -2.57
N ARG A 100 -9.37 22.55 -3.64
CA ARG A 100 -9.53 21.35 -4.46
C ARG A 100 -8.81 20.12 -3.89
N ILE A 101 -7.98 20.30 -2.88
CA ILE A 101 -7.15 19.24 -2.30
C ILE A 101 -7.54 19.00 -0.85
N GLY A 102 -7.81 17.73 -0.52
CA GLY A 102 -7.85 17.23 0.83
C GLY A 102 -6.52 16.54 1.18
N LEU A 103 -6.00 16.76 2.38
CA LEU A 103 -4.76 16.14 2.81
C LEU A 103 -4.86 15.63 4.23
N LEU A 104 -4.68 14.31 4.39
CA LEU A 104 -4.40 13.69 5.68
C LEU A 104 -2.93 13.28 5.71
N PRO A 105 -2.04 14.01 6.40
CA PRO A 105 -0.65 13.62 6.54
C PRO A 105 -0.50 12.43 7.50
N GLN A 106 0.61 11.72 7.43
CA GLN A 106 0.93 10.59 8.30
C GLN A 106 0.90 10.99 9.78
N SER A 107 1.48 12.14 10.13
CA SER A 107 1.38 12.72 11.46
C SER A 107 0.63 14.04 11.39
N PHE A 108 -0.42 14.13 12.19
CA PHE A 108 -1.27 15.30 12.32
C PHE A 108 -1.69 15.41 13.79
N ASP A 109 -1.36 16.54 14.41
CA ASP A 109 -1.60 16.78 15.85
C ASP A 109 -2.37 18.09 16.01
N PRO A 110 -3.70 18.04 15.88
CA PRO A 110 -4.55 19.23 16.05
C PRO A 110 -4.63 19.67 17.52
N PRO A 111 -5.18 20.87 17.81
CA PRO A 111 -5.36 21.37 19.18
C PRO A 111 -6.10 20.38 20.07
N ALA A 112 -5.46 19.95 21.17
CA ALA A 112 -5.91 18.87 22.04
C ALA A 112 -7.26 19.16 22.73
N ARG A 113 -7.57 20.44 22.98
CA ARG A 113 -8.77 20.90 23.71
C ARG A 113 -9.91 21.38 22.82
N LEU A 114 -9.90 21.01 21.55
CA LEU A 114 -11.09 21.12 20.70
C LEU A 114 -11.81 19.78 20.67
N THR A 115 -13.12 19.82 20.57
CA THR A 115 -13.91 18.60 20.29
C THR A 115 -13.73 18.16 18.86
N ALA A 116 -14.11 16.92 18.52
CA ALA A 116 -14.10 16.46 17.15
C ALA A 116 -14.91 17.38 16.23
N ARG A 117 -16.10 17.82 16.69
CA ARG A 117 -16.96 18.79 16.02
C ARG A 117 -16.26 20.11 15.76
N GLU A 118 -15.72 20.73 16.84
CA GLU A 118 -15.02 22.01 16.73
C GLU A 118 -13.80 21.96 15.80
N LEU A 119 -13.12 20.81 15.73
CA LEU A 119 -12.02 20.60 14.80
C LEU A 119 -12.52 20.60 13.35
N VAL A 120 -13.58 19.83 13.03
CA VAL A 120 -14.14 19.79 11.67
C VAL A 120 -14.70 21.15 11.29
N ASP A 121 -15.43 21.84 12.18
CA ASP A 121 -15.92 23.20 11.97
C ASP A 121 -14.77 24.21 11.72
N TYR A 122 -13.70 24.11 12.50
CA TYR A 122 -12.53 24.98 12.34
C TYR A 122 -11.88 24.81 10.95
N TYR A 123 -11.64 23.56 10.53
CA TYR A 123 -11.05 23.30 9.22
C TYR A 123 -12.02 23.63 8.10
N GLY A 124 -13.32 23.34 8.24
CA GLY A 124 -14.35 23.74 7.29
C GLY A 124 -14.42 25.26 7.11
N GLY A 125 -14.26 26.01 8.23
CA GLY A 125 -14.25 27.47 8.21
C GLY A 125 -13.05 28.13 7.48
N LEU A 126 -12.05 27.34 7.05
CA LEU A 126 -10.93 27.84 6.24
C LEU A 126 -11.29 27.92 4.74
N TYR A 127 -12.44 27.39 4.33
CA TYR A 127 -12.88 27.32 2.94
C TYR A 127 -14.18 28.11 2.74
N ASP A 128 -14.38 28.68 1.55
CA ASP A 128 -15.61 29.40 1.20
C ASP A 128 -16.84 28.49 1.13
N ALA A 129 -16.62 27.22 0.83
CA ALA A 129 -17.64 26.17 0.84
C ALA A 129 -17.08 24.95 1.56
N ALA A 130 -17.84 24.40 2.50
CA ALA A 130 -17.51 23.20 3.22
C ALA A 130 -18.72 22.29 3.31
N ARG A 131 -18.50 20.98 3.51
CA ARG A 131 -19.55 20.01 3.81
C ARG A 131 -20.12 20.28 5.21
N ASP A 132 -21.32 19.80 5.41
CA ASP A 132 -21.96 19.84 6.74
C ASP A 132 -21.15 18.98 7.73
N THR A 133 -20.76 19.60 8.88
CA THR A 133 -19.92 18.98 9.89
C THR A 133 -20.50 17.69 10.44
N GLU A 134 -21.84 17.65 10.69
CA GLU A 134 -22.51 16.45 11.20
C GLU A 134 -22.43 15.30 10.20
N ALA A 135 -22.68 15.61 8.91
CA ALA A 135 -22.61 14.62 7.85
C ALA A 135 -21.18 14.06 7.71
N VAL A 136 -20.16 14.92 7.81
CA VAL A 136 -18.74 14.48 7.75
C VAL A 136 -18.38 13.61 8.95
N LEU A 137 -18.83 13.98 10.16
CA LEU A 137 -18.58 13.18 11.37
C LEU A 137 -19.29 11.83 11.33
N ASP A 138 -20.51 11.78 10.79
CA ASP A 138 -21.24 10.52 10.60
C ASP A 138 -20.52 9.61 9.58
N ASP A 139 -20.04 10.19 8.49
CA ASP A 139 -19.31 9.48 7.45
C ASP A 139 -18.06 8.75 7.97
N VAL A 140 -17.35 9.36 8.91
CA VAL A 140 -16.16 8.74 9.55
C VAL A 140 -16.51 7.91 10.79
N GLY A 141 -17.80 7.81 11.16
CA GLY A 141 -18.28 7.09 12.33
C GLY A 141 -17.89 7.76 13.65
N MET A 142 -17.94 9.09 13.70
CA MET A 142 -17.64 9.91 14.88
C MET A 142 -18.85 10.68 15.42
N ALA A 143 -20.09 10.42 14.92
CA ALA A 143 -21.28 11.13 15.34
C ALA A 143 -21.53 11.05 16.86
N ASP A 144 -21.38 9.87 17.47
CA ASP A 144 -21.58 9.66 18.90
C ASP A 144 -20.49 10.30 19.77
N ASP A 145 -19.29 10.53 19.22
CA ASP A 145 -18.12 11.08 19.89
C ASP A 145 -17.83 12.54 19.48
N ALA A 146 -18.75 13.17 18.73
CA ALA A 146 -18.55 14.50 18.14
C ALA A 146 -18.16 15.58 19.17
N ASP A 147 -18.75 15.53 20.36
CA ASP A 147 -18.54 16.50 21.43
C ASP A 147 -17.44 16.09 22.45
N ALA A 148 -16.75 14.97 22.18
CA ALA A 148 -15.60 14.57 22.99
C ALA A 148 -14.35 15.38 22.62
N TRP A 149 -13.57 15.79 23.63
CA TRP A 149 -12.31 16.48 23.41
C TRP A 149 -11.29 15.57 22.71
N TYR A 150 -10.58 16.11 21.72
CA TYR A 150 -9.59 15.37 20.94
C TYR A 150 -8.57 14.64 21.82
N GLU A 151 -8.09 15.26 22.92
CA GLU A 151 -7.14 14.63 23.84
C GLU A 151 -7.68 13.36 24.50
N THR A 152 -9.01 13.25 24.69
CA THR A 152 -9.67 12.13 25.35
C THR A 152 -10.04 10.99 24.40
N LEU A 153 -9.98 11.23 23.10
CA LEU A 153 -10.28 10.24 22.06
C LEU A 153 -9.23 9.12 22.03
N SER A 154 -9.66 7.91 21.74
CA SER A 154 -8.75 6.81 21.41
C SER A 154 -7.93 7.10 20.15
N GLY A 155 -6.82 6.40 19.93
CA GLY A 155 -5.99 6.59 18.72
C GLY A 155 -6.80 6.45 17.41
N GLY A 156 -7.69 5.46 17.36
CA GLY A 156 -8.56 5.25 16.21
C GLY A 156 -9.60 6.37 16.01
N GLN A 157 -10.20 6.88 17.10
CA GLN A 157 -11.12 8.01 17.05
C GLN A 157 -10.39 9.28 16.60
N LYS A 158 -9.18 9.54 17.13
CA LYS A 158 -8.32 10.65 16.70
C LYS A 158 -8.05 10.58 15.20
N ARG A 159 -7.66 9.41 14.69
CA ARG A 159 -7.37 9.25 13.25
C ARG A 159 -8.62 9.49 12.39
N ARG A 160 -9.79 8.98 12.79
CA ARG A 160 -11.06 9.23 12.09
C ARG A 160 -11.44 10.71 12.09
N THR A 161 -11.25 11.42 13.21
CA THR A 161 -11.43 12.88 13.28
C THR A 161 -10.49 13.61 12.30
N CYS A 162 -9.22 13.18 12.23
CA CYS A 162 -8.27 13.76 11.26
C CYS A 162 -8.67 13.50 9.79
N VAL A 163 -9.23 12.32 9.49
CA VAL A 163 -9.81 12.06 8.14
C VAL A 163 -10.96 13.01 7.87
N ALA A 164 -11.84 13.25 8.85
CA ALA A 164 -12.96 14.20 8.72
C ALA A 164 -12.47 15.60 8.33
N THR A 165 -11.39 16.10 8.96
CA THR A 165 -10.82 17.41 8.59
C THR A 165 -10.24 17.47 7.17
N ALA A 166 -9.85 16.33 6.60
CA ALA A 166 -9.28 16.25 5.25
C ALA A 166 -10.34 16.17 4.14
N VAL A 167 -11.60 15.88 4.49
CA VAL A 167 -12.70 15.75 3.51
C VAL A 167 -13.76 16.83 3.66
N VAL A 168 -13.61 17.73 4.64
CA VAL A 168 -14.63 18.76 4.93
C VAL A 168 -14.77 19.80 3.83
N ASN A 169 -13.72 20.03 3.03
CA ASN A 169 -13.72 20.96 1.90
C ASN A 169 -14.28 20.36 0.59
N ASP A 170 -14.82 19.12 0.62
CA ASP A 170 -15.33 18.43 -0.57
C ASP A 170 -14.30 18.40 -1.74
N PRO A 171 -13.12 17.81 -1.52
CA PRO A 171 -12.00 17.98 -2.45
C PRO A 171 -12.19 17.18 -3.74
N ASP A 172 -11.66 17.71 -4.86
CA ASP A 172 -11.55 16.98 -6.14
C ASP A 172 -10.49 15.85 -6.06
N LEU A 173 -9.43 16.08 -5.24
CA LEU A 173 -8.33 15.14 -5.01
C LEU A 173 -8.02 15.03 -3.52
N LEU A 174 -8.08 13.81 -3.00
CA LEU A 174 -7.82 13.50 -1.59
C LEU A 174 -6.55 12.69 -1.43
N PHE A 175 -5.57 13.24 -0.73
CA PHE A 175 -4.36 12.52 -0.31
C PHE A 175 -4.54 11.96 1.10
N LEU A 176 -4.39 10.64 1.24
CA LEU A 176 -4.48 9.91 2.51
C LEU A 176 -3.16 9.19 2.78
N ASP A 177 -2.33 9.74 3.67
CA ASP A 177 -1.06 9.10 4.04
C ASP A 177 -1.27 8.17 5.26
N GLU A 178 -1.34 6.86 5.00
CA GLU A 178 -1.59 5.79 5.97
C GLU A 178 -2.86 6.01 6.83
N PRO A 179 -4.07 6.16 6.23
CA PRO A 179 -5.27 6.61 6.95
C PRO A 179 -5.77 5.63 8.02
N THR A 180 -5.43 4.37 7.92
CA THR A 180 -5.96 3.27 8.76
C THR A 180 -4.98 2.80 9.82
N THR A 181 -3.78 3.37 9.89
CA THR A 181 -2.78 3.01 10.88
C THR A 181 -3.28 3.31 12.30
N GLY A 182 -3.23 2.30 13.17
CA GLY A 182 -3.66 2.42 14.57
C GLY A 182 -5.18 2.47 14.79
N ILE A 183 -5.99 2.19 13.76
CA ILE A 183 -7.45 2.14 13.85
C ILE A 183 -7.95 0.71 14.11
N ASP A 184 -8.96 0.59 14.96
CA ASP A 184 -9.68 -0.67 15.18
C ASP A 184 -10.41 -1.16 13.92
N PRO A 185 -10.76 -2.47 13.83
CA PRO A 185 -11.39 -3.01 12.63
C PRO A 185 -12.72 -2.35 12.24
N ALA A 186 -13.48 -1.80 13.20
CA ALA A 186 -14.74 -1.12 12.89
C ALA A 186 -14.48 0.25 12.28
N GLY A 187 -13.55 1.03 12.84
CA GLY A 187 -13.10 2.30 12.29
C GLY A 187 -12.46 2.16 10.91
N ARG A 188 -11.63 1.12 10.71
CA ARG A 188 -11.04 0.82 9.39
C ARG A 188 -12.13 0.62 8.34
N ARG A 189 -13.16 -0.17 8.64
CA ARG A 189 -14.31 -0.35 7.72
C ARG A 189 -15.08 0.94 7.45
N ALA A 190 -15.16 1.87 8.41
CA ALA A 190 -15.80 3.17 8.19
C ALA A 190 -15.00 4.01 7.19
N ILE A 191 -13.66 4.08 7.33
CA ILE A 191 -12.78 4.78 6.40
C ILE A 191 -12.83 4.15 5.00
N HIS A 192 -12.82 2.83 4.89
CA HIS A 192 -12.94 2.15 3.59
C HIS A 192 -14.24 2.53 2.87
N ARG A 193 -15.40 2.47 3.58
CA ARG A 193 -16.69 2.90 2.99
C ARG A 193 -16.70 4.38 2.60
N LEU A 194 -16.03 5.24 3.36
CA LEU A 194 -15.89 6.64 3.00
C LEU A 194 -15.11 6.80 1.69
N ILE A 195 -13.96 6.13 1.55
CA ILE A 195 -13.15 6.15 0.32
C ILE A 195 -13.97 5.65 -0.87
N GLU A 196 -14.66 4.51 -0.72
CA GLU A 196 -15.52 3.93 -1.76
C GLU A 196 -16.65 4.90 -2.19
N ARG A 197 -17.28 5.62 -1.24
CA ARG A 197 -18.30 6.63 -1.57
C ARG A 197 -17.72 7.85 -2.27
N LEU A 198 -16.62 8.42 -1.75
CA LEU A 198 -15.97 9.58 -2.35
C LEU A 198 -15.56 9.30 -3.80
N ALA A 199 -14.98 8.12 -4.06
CA ALA A 199 -14.62 7.70 -5.41
C ALA A 199 -15.87 7.53 -6.31
N ALA A 200 -16.94 6.93 -5.78
CA ALA A 200 -18.22 6.80 -6.52
C ALA A 200 -18.84 8.16 -6.86
N ASP A 201 -18.62 9.18 -6.02
CA ASP A 201 -19.06 10.56 -6.23
C ASP A 201 -18.09 11.36 -7.14
N GLY A 202 -16.98 10.74 -7.59
CA GLY A 202 -16.02 11.30 -8.54
C GLY A 202 -14.77 11.93 -7.93
N THR A 203 -14.59 11.87 -6.60
CA THR A 203 -13.34 12.30 -5.95
C THR A 203 -12.21 11.38 -6.34
N THR A 204 -11.09 11.93 -6.77
CA THR A 204 -9.84 11.18 -6.96
C THR A 204 -9.18 10.94 -5.60
N VAL A 205 -8.76 9.71 -5.32
CA VAL A 205 -8.12 9.36 -4.04
C VAL A 205 -6.71 8.84 -4.28
N PHE A 206 -5.72 9.51 -3.69
CA PHE A 206 -4.34 9.04 -3.62
C PHE A 206 -4.06 8.49 -2.22
N LEU A 207 -3.96 7.18 -2.11
CA LEU A 207 -3.85 6.46 -0.84
C LEU A 207 -2.45 5.88 -0.67
N THR A 208 -1.75 6.18 0.43
CA THR A 208 -0.57 5.39 0.81
C THR A 208 -0.92 4.38 1.88
N SER A 209 -0.35 3.21 1.81
CA SER A 209 -0.46 2.20 2.86
C SER A 209 0.76 1.28 2.88
N HIS A 210 1.04 0.71 4.03
CA HIS A 210 1.90 -0.45 4.19
C HIS A 210 1.08 -1.75 4.31
N ALA A 211 -0.25 -1.68 4.42
CA ALA A 211 -1.15 -2.83 4.42
C ALA A 211 -1.62 -3.10 2.98
N MET A 212 -0.98 -4.07 2.32
CA MET A 212 -1.24 -4.36 0.90
C MET A 212 -2.64 -4.91 0.66
N ASP A 213 -3.18 -5.66 1.60
CA ASP A 213 -4.55 -6.19 1.57
C ASP A 213 -5.63 -5.10 1.55
N GLU A 214 -5.36 -3.96 2.19
CA GLU A 214 -6.27 -2.81 2.13
C GLU A 214 -6.27 -2.16 0.75
N VAL A 215 -5.08 -1.95 0.20
CA VAL A 215 -4.93 -1.31 -1.10
C VAL A 215 -5.42 -2.23 -2.22
N GLU A 216 -5.13 -3.53 -2.15
CA GLU A 216 -5.64 -4.54 -3.08
C GLU A 216 -7.17 -4.52 -3.18
N ARG A 217 -7.84 -4.21 -2.07
CA ARG A 217 -9.30 -4.13 -2.02
C ARG A 217 -9.87 -2.81 -2.51
N LEU A 218 -9.19 -1.69 -2.27
CA LEU A 218 -9.73 -0.34 -2.47
C LEU A 218 -9.27 0.31 -3.76
N ALA A 219 -8.08 0.00 -4.23
CA ALA A 219 -7.45 0.73 -5.32
C ALA A 219 -7.81 0.15 -6.69
N ASP A 220 -8.11 1.02 -7.64
CA ASP A 220 -8.25 0.67 -9.06
C ASP A 220 -6.88 0.36 -9.67
N ARG A 221 -5.87 1.13 -9.30
CA ARG A 221 -4.47 0.94 -9.68
C ARG A 221 -3.54 1.17 -8.50
N VAL A 222 -2.40 0.48 -8.52
CA VAL A 222 -1.37 0.62 -7.50
C VAL A 222 -0.01 0.88 -8.13
N ALA A 223 0.85 1.60 -7.41
CA ALA A 223 2.28 1.61 -7.66
C ALA A 223 3.02 1.06 -6.44
N MET A 224 3.97 0.16 -6.71
CA MET A 224 4.85 -0.41 -5.69
C MET A 224 6.15 0.38 -5.65
N LEU A 225 6.41 1.05 -4.52
CA LEU A 225 7.59 1.87 -4.32
C LEU A 225 8.64 1.12 -3.48
N ARG A 226 9.89 1.12 -3.97
CA ARG A 226 11.06 0.61 -3.25
C ARG A 226 12.26 1.48 -3.52
N ASP A 227 12.97 1.87 -2.46
CA ASP A 227 14.21 2.67 -2.54
C ASP A 227 14.05 3.90 -3.46
N GLY A 228 12.92 4.61 -3.32
CA GLY A 228 12.61 5.79 -4.11
C GLY A 228 12.23 5.54 -5.57
N ARG A 229 12.00 4.30 -6.00
CA ARG A 229 11.65 3.92 -7.38
C ARG A 229 10.37 3.12 -7.45
N VAL A 230 9.58 3.32 -8.50
CA VAL A 230 8.44 2.45 -8.81
C VAL A 230 8.97 1.16 -9.44
N VAL A 231 8.70 0.03 -8.79
CA VAL A 231 9.13 -1.32 -9.26
C VAL A 231 8.04 -2.06 -10.02
N ALA A 232 6.77 -1.70 -9.81
CA ALA A 232 5.63 -2.17 -10.57
C ALA A 232 4.46 -1.19 -10.44
N SER A 233 3.63 -1.07 -11.46
CA SER A 233 2.38 -0.31 -11.42
C SER A 233 1.32 -0.96 -12.31
N GLY A 234 0.06 -0.96 -11.88
CA GLY A 234 -1.07 -1.53 -12.59
C GLY A 234 -2.25 -1.85 -11.71
N ALA A 235 -3.32 -2.41 -12.30
CA ALA A 235 -4.45 -2.93 -11.53
C ALA A 235 -4.00 -4.08 -10.61
N PRO A 236 -4.48 -4.14 -9.34
CA PRO A 236 -4.09 -5.17 -8.39
C PRO A 236 -4.20 -6.58 -8.93
N ASP A 237 -5.36 -6.95 -9.48
CA ASP A 237 -5.62 -8.28 -10.04
C ASP A 237 -4.65 -8.65 -11.15
N ARG A 238 -4.29 -7.68 -12.01
CA ARG A 238 -3.35 -7.89 -13.10
C ARG A 238 -1.93 -8.13 -12.57
N LEU A 239 -1.47 -7.31 -11.62
CA LEU A 239 -0.17 -7.49 -10.99
C LEU A 239 -0.06 -8.85 -10.30
N VAL A 240 -1.14 -9.27 -9.60
CA VAL A 240 -1.21 -10.59 -8.97
C VAL A 240 -1.17 -11.72 -10.02
N ALA A 241 -1.91 -11.58 -11.12
CA ALA A 241 -1.93 -12.59 -12.20
C ALA A 241 -0.56 -12.72 -12.88
N GLU A 242 0.14 -11.60 -13.12
CA GLU A 242 1.42 -11.58 -13.83
C GLU A 242 2.60 -11.95 -12.92
N HIS A 243 2.58 -11.52 -11.67
CA HIS A 243 3.73 -11.58 -10.75
C HIS A 243 3.47 -12.33 -9.44
N GLY A 244 2.23 -12.54 -9.01
CA GLY A 244 1.91 -13.13 -7.71
C GLY A 244 2.27 -14.61 -7.58
N GLY A 245 2.30 -15.34 -8.70
CA GLY A 245 2.64 -16.75 -8.74
C GLY A 245 1.47 -17.69 -8.57
N ALA A 246 1.72 -18.85 -7.99
CA ALA A 246 0.73 -19.90 -7.87
C ALA A 246 0.06 -19.92 -6.48
N PRO A 247 -1.23 -20.30 -6.38
CA PRO A 247 -1.90 -20.55 -5.11
C PRO A 247 -1.13 -21.55 -4.26
N ARG A 248 -1.26 -21.43 -2.94
CA ARG A 248 -0.52 -22.27 -1.99
C ARG A 248 -1.41 -22.86 -0.93
N LEU A 249 -1.03 -24.07 -0.49
CA LEU A 249 -1.57 -24.75 0.68
C LEU A 249 -0.45 -24.86 1.72
N ASP A 250 -0.59 -24.17 2.84
CA ASP A 250 0.33 -24.21 3.97
C ASP A 250 -0.19 -25.22 5.01
N ALA A 251 0.63 -26.18 5.39
CA ALA A 251 0.36 -27.13 6.45
C ALA A 251 1.29 -26.83 7.63
N ALA A 252 0.72 -26.34 8.74
CA ALA A 252 1.47 -26.09 9.96
C ALA A 252 1.72 -27.38 10.72
N THR A 253 2.98 -27.66 11.06
CA THR A 253 3.42 -28.83 11.80
C THR A 253 4.12 -28.41 13.09
N ALA A 254 4.34 -29.37 14.00
CA ALA A 254 5.02 -29.09 15.29
C ALA A 254 6.49 -28.62 15.16
N GLY A 255 7.00 -28.53 13.94
CA GLY A 255 8.37 -28.07 13.63
C GLY A 255 8.64 -28.11 12.13
N PRO A 256 9.81 -27.64 11.68
CA PRO A 256 10.16 -27.64 10.28
C PRO A 256 10.21 -29.05 9.70
N ALA A 257 9.72 -29.21 8.47
CA ALA A 257 9.74 -30.48 7.79
C ALA A 257 11.16 -30.86 7.36
N THR A 258 11.48 -32.16 7.46
CA THR A 258 12.75 -32.69 6.98
C THR A 258 12.75 -32.80 5.44
N GLU A 259 13.94 -32.84 4.83
CA GLU A 259 14.07 -33.07 3.39
C GLU A 259 13.40 -34.40 2.95
N GLU A 260 13.46 -35.42 3.78
CA GLU A 260 12.80 -36.71 3.51
C GLU A 260 11.28 -36.57 3.50
N THR A 261 10.72 -35.79 4.44
CA THR A 261 9.28 -35.49 4.50
C THR A 261 8.84 -34.69 3.27
N VAL A 262 9.60 -33.66 2.90
CA VAL A 262 9.33 -32.85 1.68
C VAL A 262 9.33 -33.74 0.45
N ALA A 263 10.32 -34.63 0.30
CA ALA A 263 10.42 -35.55 -0.84
C ALA A 263 9.25 -36.55 -0.90
N ALA A 264 8.84 -37.08 0.26
CA ALA A 264 7.70 -38.02 0.36
C ALA A 264 6.39 -37.32 -0.04
N VAL A 265 6.12 -36.12 0.49
CA VAL A 265 4.94 -35.32 0.13
C VAL A 265 4.98 -34.93 -1.35
N ALA A 266 6.13 -34.51 -1.89
CA ALA A 266 6.29 -34.15 -3.30
C ALA A 266 5.99 -35.33 -4.23
N ALA A 267 6.40 -36.54 -3.86
CA ALA A 267 6.06 -37.75 -4.60
C ALA A 267 4.55 -38.01 -4.59
N GLY A 268 3.90 -37.90 -3.42
CA GLY A 268 2.46 -38.09 -3.28
C GLY A 268 1.64 -36.99 -4.00
N VAL A 269 2.10 -35.77 -3.98
CA VAL A 269 1.51 -34.65 -4.74
C VAL A 269 1.61 -34.88 -6.23
N ARG A 270 2.79 -35.28 -6.72
CA ARG A 270 3.01 -35.58 -8.14
C ARG A 270 2.14 -36.74 -8.63
N GLU A 271 1.98 -37.79 -7.85
CA GLU A 271 1.13 -38.92 -8.19
C GLU A 271 -0.33 -38.52 -8.37
N ARG A 272 -0.85 -37.60 -7.53
CA ARG A 272 -2.27 -37.22 -7.50
C ARG A 272 -2.61 -36.00 -8.34
N LEU A 273 -1.68 -35.04 -8.45
CA LEU A 273 -1.91 -33.73 -9.08
C LEU A 273 -1.03 -33.48 -10.31
N GLY A 274 -0.10 -34.39 -10.64
CA GLY A 274 0.83 -34.23 -11.73
C GLY A 274 2.05 -33.38 -11.40
N ASP A 275 2.82 -32.96 -12.43
CA ASP A 275 4.11 -32.26 -12.27
C ASP A 275 3.96 -30.75 -12.00
N GLY A 276 2.75 -30.20 -11.97
CA GLY A 276 2.52 -28.76 -11.81
C GLY A 276 2.83 -28.19 -10.42
N PRO A 277 2.32 -28.83 -9.35
CA PRO A 277 2.57 -28.35 -7.99
C PRO A 277 3.98 -28.66 -7.50
N SER A 278 4.50 -27.82 -6.58
CA SER A 278 5.78 -28.00 -5.90
C SER A 278 5.61 -27.99 -4.38
N VAL A 279 6.52 -28.68 -3.67
CA VAL A 279 6.51 -28.77 -2.21
C VAL A 279 7.80 -28.21 -1.64
N GLU A 280 7.69 -27.37 -0.63
CA GLU A 280 8.81 -26.75 0.07
C GLU A 280 8.63 -26.81 1.59
N ALA A 281 9.73 -26.89 2.33
CA ALA A 281 9.71 -26.70 3.77
C ALA A 281 9.59 -25.22 4.11
N THR A 282 8.87 -24.93 5.20
CA THR A 282 8.80 -23.62 5.82
C THR A 282 9.20 -23.72 7.29
N ASP A 283 9.47 -22.59 7.94
CA ASP A 283 9.79 -22.57 9.39
C ASP A 283 8.69 -23.20 10.25
N GLY A 284 7.42 -23.10 9.79
CA GLY A 284 6.24 -23.63 10.48
C GLY A 284 5.70 -24.95 9.92
N GLY A 285 6.37 -25.59 8.95
CA GLY A 285 5.87 -26.85 8.38
C GLY A 285 6.15 -27.04 6.89
N LEU A 286 5.10 -27.22 6.09
CA LEU A 286 5.17 -27.49 4.65
C LEU A 286 4.28 -26.54 3.86
N ARG A 287 4.74 -26.17 2.67
CA ARG A 287 3.97 -25.42 1.67
C ARG A 287 3.90 -26.21 0.37
N VAL A 288 2.68 -26.36 -0.15
CA VAL A 288 2.43 -26.92 -1.48
C VAL A 288 1.95 -25.80 -2.39
N ARG A 289 2.73 -25.42 -3.40
CA ARG A 289 2.38 -24.39 -4.38
C ARG A 289 1.69 -25.00 -5.60
N GLY A 290 0.83 -24.26 -6.26
CA GLY A 290 0.11 -24.68 -7.44
C GLY A 290 -1.12 -25.53 -7.14
N VAL A 291 -1.64 -25.47 -5.92
CA VAL A 291 -2.84 -26.19 -5.50
C VAL A 291 -4.07 -25.33 -5.77
N ARG A 292 -4.89 -25.72 -6.75
CA ARG A 292 -6.19 -25.09 -6.98
C ARG A 292 -7.21 -25.54 -5.92
N PRO A 293 -8.30 -24.80 -5.69
CA PRO A 293 -9.31 -25.15 -4.70
C PRO A 293 -9.84 -26.58 -4.82
N GLU A 294 -10.06 -27.05 -6.06
CA GLU A 294 -10.58 -28.40 -6.33
C GLU A 294 -9.58 -29.51 -5.99
N ALA A 295 -8.29 -29.15 -5.92
CA ALA A 295 -7.19 -30.07 -5.68
C ALA A 295 -6.74 -30.13 -4.20
N ILE A 296 -7.34 -29.32 -3.31
CA ILE A 296 -6.97 -29.27 -1.89
C ILE A 296 -7.09 -30.66 -1.26
N GLY A 297 -8.19 -31.41 -1.51
CA GLY A 297 -8.37 -32.76 -0.97
C GLY A 297 -7.24 -33.71 -1.36
N ALA A 298 -6.83 -33.70 -2.63
CA ALA A 298 -5.73 -34.55 -3.11
C ALA A 298 -4.37 -34.15 -2.52
N ALA A 299 -4.15 -32.86 -2.25
CA ALA A 299 -2.96 -32.41 -1.56
C ALA A 299 -2.94 -32.85 -0.09
N VAL A 300 -4.09 -32.81 0.60
CA VAL A 300 -4.25 -33.33 1.96
C VAL A 300 -3.99 -34.82 2.00
N ASP A 301 -4.55 -35.62 1.08
CA ASP A 301 -4.29 -37.07 0.97
C ASP A 301 -2.79 -37.36 0.73
N ALA A 302 -2.06 -36.47 0.05
CA ALA A 302 -0.62 -36.62 -0.11
C ALA A 302 0.16 -36.36 1.18
N LEU A 303 -0.26 -35.37 1.98
CA LEU A 303 0.29 -35.10 3.32
C LEU A 303 0.05 -36.30 4.27
N ASP A 304 -1.18 -36.78 4.32
CA ASP A 304 -1.55 -37.94 5.16
C ASP A 304 -0.80 -39.20 4.73
N GLY A 305 -0.69 -39.46 3.42
CA GLY A 305 0.04 -40.60 2.86
C GLY A 305 1.55 -40.55 3.16
N ALA A 306 2.12 -39.39 3.37
CA ALA A 306 3.50 -39.22 3.80
C ALA A 306 3.67 -39.22 5.33
N GLY A 307 2.57 -39.44 6.08
CA GLY A 307 2.58 -39.48 7.55
C GLY A 307 2.79 -38.13 8.21
N VAL A 308 2.49 -37.03 7.51
CA VAL A 308 2.61 -35.68 8.05
C VAL A 308 1.45 -35.36 8.97
N ALA A 309 1.73 -35.20 10.25
CA ALA A 309 0.76 -34.68 11.22
C ALA A 309 0.83 -33.13 11.17
N PHE A 310 -0.28 -32.48 10.90
CA PHE A 310 -0.41 -31.02 10.88
C PHE A 310 -1.51 -30.53 11.82
N ASP A 311 -1.30 -29.38 12.43
CA ASP A 311 -2.23 -28.78 13.38
C ASP A 311 -3.26 -27.91 12.66
N SER A 312 -2.88 -27.29 11.54
CA SER A 312 -3.75 -26.47 10.72
C SER A 312 -3.36 -26.50 9.25
N LEU A 313 -4.37 -26.26 8.39
CA LEU A 313 -4.20 -26.08 6.95
C LEU A 313 -4.75 -24.71 6.57
N SER A 314 -4.00 -23.98 5.75
CA SER A 314 -4.40 -22.69 5.19
C SER A 314 -4.15 -22.68 3.69
N TRP A 315 -5.22 -22.50 2.91
CA TRP A 315 -5.09 -22.28 1.48
C TRP A 315 -5.23 -20.80 1.18
N SER A 316 -4.39 -20.28 0.29
CA SER A 316 -4.42 -18.88 -0.12
C SER A 316 -4.11 -18.71 -1.60
N GLU A 317 -4.79 -17.73 -2.20
CA GLU A 317 -4.42 -17.20 -3.50
C GLU A 317 -3.19 -16.27 -3.36
N PRO A 318 -2.46 -16.04 -4.46
CA PRO A 318 -1.43 -15.02 -4.50
C PRO A 318 -2.02 -13.63 -4.22
N SER A 319 -1.23 -12.75 -3.63
CA SER A 319 -1.62 -11.38 -3.26
C SER A 319 -0.58 -10.36 -3.73
N LEU A 320 -0.86 -9.07 -3.57
CA LEU A 320 0.12 -8.00 -3.81
C LEU A 320 1.38 -8.15 -2.92
N GLU A 321 1.25 -8.77 -1.73
CA GLU A 321 2.41 -9.10 -0.89
C GLU A 321 3.35 -10.10 -1.58
N ASP A 322 2.78 -11.13 -2.23
CA ASP A 322 3.56 -12.10 -3.01
C ASP A 322 4.20 -11.46 -4.23
N VAL A 323 3.50 -10.53 -4.89
CA VAL A 323 4.05 -9.73 -6.00
C VAL A 323 5.26 -8.93 -5.52
N TYR A 324 5.11 -8.18 -4.43
CA TYR A 324 6.17 -7.37 -3.86
C TYR A 324 7.41 -8.20 -3.51
N LEU A 325 7.22 -9.32 -2.78
CA LEU A 325 8.28 -10.24 -2.40
C LEU A 325 9.06 -10.76 -3.63
N ARG A 326 8.35 -11.13 -4.69
CA ARG A 326 8.99 -11.66 -5.91
C ARG A 326 9.78 -10.62 -6.68
N LEU A 327 9.26 -9.39 -6.78
CA LEU A 327 9.91 -8.31 -7.51
C LEU A 327 11.11 -7.74 -6.75
N THR A 328 11.09 -7.80 -5.43
CA THR A 328 12.11 -7.18 -4.59
C THR A 328 13.05 -8.17 -3.92
N GLY A 329 12.67 -9.43 -3.77
CA GLY A 329 13.43 -10.46 -3.05
C GLY A 329 13.40 -10.29 -1.53
N GLU A 330 12.57 -9.39 -0.98
CA GLU A 330 12.47 -9.09 0.45
C GLU A 330 11.11 -9.50 1.00
N GLU A 331 11.10 -10.16 2.17
CA GLU A 331 9.86 -10.37 2.90
C GLU A 331 9.30 -9.04 3.40
N TYR A 332 8.07 -8.75 3.02
CA TYR A 332 7.32 -7.64 3.55
C TYR A 332 6.95 -7.95 4.99
N ALA A 333 7.75 -7.45 5.96
CA ALA A 333 7.55 -7.79 7.36
C ALA A 333 6.19 -7.27 7.84
N ARG A 334 5.27 -8.19 8.14
CA ARG A 334 4.07 -7.92 8.95
C ARG A 334 4.51 -7.50 10.36
N ARG A 335 4.86 -6.24 10.56
CA ARG A 335 4.90 -5.61 11.87
C ARG A 335 3.53 -5.00 12.17
N GLY A 336 2.58 -5.85 12.43
CA GLY A 336 1.32 -5.50 13.07
C GLY A 336 1.20 -6.34 14.34
N GLY A 337 1.46 -5.75 15.48
CA GLY A 337 1.24 -6.35 16.79
C GLY A 337 2.54 -6.58 17.60
N ASP A 338 2.61 -5.92 18.75
CA ASP A 338 3.54 -6.14 19.86
C ASP A 338 5.01 -5.75 19.67
N ALA A 339 5.25 -4.44 19.60
CA ALA A 339 6.46 -3.87 20.18
C ALA A 339 6.04 -2.93 21.31
N GLU A 340 5.87 -3.50 22.49
CA GLU A 340 5.96 -2.79 23.75
C GLU A 340 7.35 -2.18 23.82
N GLU A 341 7.41 -0.88 23.55
CA GLU A 341 8.63 -0.08 23.68
C GLU A 341 8.97 0.05 25.16
N THR A 342 9.81 -0.86 25.64
CA THR A 342 10.51 -0.69 26.91
C THR A 342 11.49 0.47 26.76
N ALA A 343 11.05 1.66 27.16
CA ALA A 343 11.93 2.80 27.33
C ALA A 343 13.07 2.43 28.31
N PRO A 344 14.35 2.73 27.98
CA PRO A 344 15.44 2.55 28.93
C PRO A 344 15.25 3.56 30.10
N GLY A 345 15.16 3.01 31.31
CA GLY A 345 15.00 3.77 32.53
C GLY A 345 16.07 4.85 32.71
N ALA A 346 15.60 6.06 32.93
CA ALA A 346 16.42 7.14 33.44
C ALA A 346 16.89 6.77 34.86
N ALA A 347 18.20 6.69 35.03
CA ALA A 347 18.83 6.56 36.36
C ALA A 347 18.50 7.79 37.20
N PRO A 348 18.29 7.63 38.51
CA PRO A 348 18.13 8.78 39.41
C PRO A 348 19.49 9.41 39.65
N ASP A 349 19.60 10.68 39.26
CA ASP A 349 20.74 11.51 39.61
C ASP A 349 20.60 11.92 41.09
N GLY A 350 21.42 11.32 41.91
CA GLY A 350 21.64 11.71 43.29
C GLY A 350 22.69 12.80 43.34
N GLY A 351 22.34 13.95 43.90
CA GLY A 351 23.26 15.07 44.08
C GLY A 351 22.83 16.02 45.19
N GLU A 352 23.34 15.75 46.36
CA GLU A 352 23.45 16.64 47.51
C GLU A 352 23.81 18.10 47.14
N ARG A 353 23.16 19.04 47.68
CA ARG A 353 23.46 20.17 48.60
C ARG A 353 22.47 21.30 48.47
#